data_2e0bfae43a09d9b0b5e43d536d5b4823
#
_entry.id   2e0bfae43a09d9b0b5e43d536d5b4823
#
_cell.length_a   1.000
_cell.length_b   1.000
_cell.length_c   1.000
_cell.angle_alpha   90.00
_cell.angle_beta   90.00
_cell.angle_gamma   90.00
#
_symmetry.space_group_name_H-M   'P 1'
#
loop_
_entity.id
_entity.type
_entity.pdbx_description
1 polymer ?
#
loop_
_entity_poly.entity_id
_entity_poly.type
_entity_poly.pdbx_seq_one_letter_code
_entity_poly.pdbx_strand_id
1 'polypeptide(L)'
;MPASATASDVASRAADAETAGPAHVATVSFLASRAVPSGGFLVALAGGTALARVAQRHGYRQGYGASLAAMLETVAIMGPARFGVPLTQALSAPLLGGLHAREWGVAAQVAVCGLIRVLSNAIGVAFFIFVITGGLDAYSGAYENLAGWFGIELGQTATLAVTVGLVVLWAVAASIAQVLIYRRGLLRWPSEAVEGTPPPAVPERHTGRFDPRAAMAAAAIAFALLLSGTWWPLLGAVVAWLALAAAFARADWRSARTGFVIAAVLATGALVFSLTGGLGVEVALQRGLRAGLLVLTATWLRAAAGADGLREVFRRTLGRMRGLPGVVEAIRVLDHIGSEGQLDRAGRSLVVLAVEAPLRPKPLVDAVLAWVFDQTGRFRPGTPPAAPVMRVRLVDVALLVAAALPVVALVGVV
;
A
#
# COMPACT_ATOMS: atom_id res chain seq x y z
N MET A 1 40.47 10.01 13.33
CA MET A 1 40.85 9.12 12.21
C MET A 1 39.58 8.35 11.83
N PRO A 2 39.08 8.36 10.57
CA PRO A 2 37.98 7.52 10.14
C PRO A 2 38.43 6.06 10.15
N ALA A 3 37.69 5.18 10.83
CA ALA A 3 37.95 3.77 10.83
C ALA A 3 37.92 3.25 9.36
N SER A 4 38.98 2.53 8.96
CA SER A 4 39.04 1.90 7.64
C SER A 4 37.89 0.93 7.49
N ALA A 5 36.99 1.20 6.53
CA ALA A 5 35.89 0.28 6.21
C ALA A 5 36.50 -1.09 5.81
N THR A 6 36.00 -2.17 6.40
CA THR A 6 36.46 -3.51 6.05
C THR A 6 35.94 -3.90 4.65
N ALA A 7 36.60 -4.83 3.98
CA ALA A 7 36.14 -5.33 2.67
C ALA A 7 34.71 -5.87 2.72
N SER A 8 34.30 -6.42 3.87
CA SER A 8 32.92 -6.84 4.15
C SER A 8 31.92 -5.69 4.14
N ASP A 9 32.31 -4.53 4.69
CA ASP A 9 31.43 -3.34 4.72
C ASP A 9 31.25 -2.74 3.32
N VAL A 10 32.29 -2.79 2.49
CA VAL A 10 32.21 -2.34 1.09
C VAL A 10 31.33 -3.26 0.26
N ALA A 11 31.49 -4.57 0.40
CA ALA A 11 30.64 -5.55 -0.28
C ALA A 11 29.16 -5.47 0.15
N SER A 12 28.91 -5.26 1.46
CA SER A 12 27.55 -5.05 1.96
C SER A 12 26.91 -3.78 1.39
N ARG A 13 27.62 -2.67 1.34
CA ARG A 13 27.13 -1.41 0.77
C ARG A 13 26.83 -1.53 -0.74
N ALA A 14 27.66 -2.27 -1.47
CA ALA A 14 27.41 -2.54 -2.89
C ALA A 14 26.13 -3.35 -3.10
N ALA A 15 25.92 -4.41 -2.30
CA ALA A 15 24.68 -5.20 -2.34
C ALA A 15 23.45 -4.39 -1.93
N ASP A 16 23.56 -3.51 -0.94
CA ASP A 16 22.48 -2.63 -0.51
C ASP A 16 22.12 -1.61 -1.62
N ALA A 17 23.10 -1.10 -2.35
CA ALA A 17 22.89 -0.22 -3.50
C ALA A 17 22.20 -0.94 -4.67
N GLU A 18 22.58 -2.20 -4.95
CA GLU A 18 21.96 -3.02 -5.98
C GLU A 18 20.49 -3.40 -5.66
N THR A 19 20.12 -3.44 -4.39
CA THR A 19 18.74 -3.74 -3.96
C THR A 19 17.86 -2.50 -3.83
N ALA A 20 18.44 -1.33 -3.53
CA ALA A 20 17.71 -0.07 -3.37
C ALA A 20 17.13 0.45 -4.68
N GLY A 21 17.82 0.31 -5.81
CA GLY A 21 17.32 0.69 -7.14
C GLY A 21 16.03 -0.03 -7.51
N PRO A 22 16.01 -1.37 -7.50
CA PRO A 22 14.78 -2.13 -7.71
C PRO A 22 13.63 -1.78 -6.76
N ALA A 23 13.91 -1.56 -5.47
CA ALA A 23 12.90 -1.15 -4.50
C ALA A 23 12.34 0.23 -4.81
N HIS A 24 13.21 1.21 -5.16
CA HIS A 24 12.81 2.54 -5.60
C HIS A 24 11.87 2.48 -6.82
N VAL A 25 12.27 1.73 -7.86
CA VAL A 25 11.49 1.58 -9.09
C VAL A 25 10.15 0.89 -8.84
N ALA A 26 10.12 -0.12 -7.99
CA ALA A 26 8.87 -0.77 -7.57
C ALA A 26 7.95 0.21 -6.82
N THR A 27 8.49 1.00 -5.89
CA THR A 27 7.75 2.06 -5.19
C THR A 27 7.13 3.05 -6.19
N VAL A 28 7.95 3.57 -7.12
CA VAL A 28 7.47 4.48 -8.17
C VAL A 28 6.35 3.86 -9.00
N SER A 29 6.49 2.60 -9.39
CA SER A 29 5.49 1.89 -10.18
C SER A 29 4.18 1.67 -9.41
N PHE A 30 4.26 1.40 -8.10
CA PHE A 30 3.09 1.29 -7.22
C PHE A 30 2.37 2.63 -7.06
N LEU A 31 3.13 3.73 -6.93
CA LEU A 31 2.59 5.09 -6.88
C LEU A 31 1.92 5.47 -8.21
N ALA A 32 2.62 5.30 -9.33
CA ALA A 32 2.16 5.65 -10.67
C ALA A 32 0.93 4.83 -11.09
N SER A 33 0.85 3.55 -10.70
CA SER A 33 -0.27 2.68 -11.02
C SER A 33 -1.63 3.23 -10.56
N ARG A 34 -1.65 4.11 -9.58
CA ARG A 34 -2.85 4.77 -9.06
C ARG A 34 -3.25 6.02 -9.84
N ALA A 35 -2.32 6.61 -10.56
CA ALA A 35 -2.55 7.79 -11.37
C ALA A 35 -2.87 7.44 -12.84
N VAL A 36 -2.60 6.21 -13.29
CA VAL A 36 -2.89 5.73 -14.64
C VAL A 36 -4.35 5.26 -14.71
N PRO A 37 -5.23 5.92 -15.50
CA PRO A 37 -6.67 5.60 -15.54
C PRO A 37 -6.96 4.18 -16.06
N SER A 38 -6.22 3.75 -17.07
CA SER A 38 -6.35 2.42 -17.66
C SER A 38 -4.98 1.75 -17.72
N GLY A 39 -4.92 0.48 -17.29
CA GLY A 39 -3.66 -0.28 -17.30
C GLY A 39 -2.80 -0.12 -16.04
N GLY A 40 -3.23 0.63 -15.01
CA GLY A 40 -2.49 0.79 -13.75
C GLY A 40 -2.11 -0.53 -13.08
N PHE A 41 -2.96 -1.56 -13.21
CA PHE A 41 -2.64 -2.91 -12.75
C PHE A 41 -1.41 -3.49 -13.46
N LEU A 42 -1.29 -3.31 -14.78
CA LEU A 42 -0.15 -3.78 -15.57
C LEU A 42 1.14 -2.99 -15.21
N VAL A 43 1.01 -1.69 -14.94
CA VAL A 43 2.12 -0.85 -14.46
C VAL A 43 2.66 -1.37 -13.12
N ALA A 44 1.77 -1.68 -12.18
CA ALA A 44 2.16 -2.25 -10.88
C ALA A 44 2.83 -3.63 -11.04
N LEU A 45 2.30 -4.49 -11.93
CA LEU A 45 2.90 -5.79 -12.22
C LEU A 45 4.31 -5.63 -12.82
N ALA A 46 4.44 -4.79 -13.85
CA ALA A 46 5.73 -4.59 -14.50
C ALA A 46 6.79 -4.05 -13.51
N GLY A 47 6.40 -3.09 -12.66
CA GLY A 47 7.27 -2.58 -11.60
C GLY A 47 7.69 -3.65 -10.57
N GLY A 48 6.79 -4.57 -10.25
CA GLY A 48 7.09 -5.70 -9.35
C GLY A 48 8.17 -6.65 -9.90
N THR A 49 8.44 -6.64 -11.21
CA THR A 49 9.54 -7.42 -11.81
C THR A 49 10.90 -7.03 -11.23
N ALA A 50 11.09 -5.77 -10.83
CA ALA A 50 12.31 -5.31 -10.18
C ALA A 50 12.55 -6.03 -8.84
N LEU A 51 11.50 -6.22 -8.04
CA LEU A 51 11.58 -6.97 -6.77
C LEU A 51 11.85 -8.46 -7.00
N ALA A 52 11.23 -9.03 -8.04
CA ALA A 52 11.51 -10.41 -8.43
C ALA A 52 12.97 -10.60 -8.85
N ARG A 53 13.57 -9.61 -9.53
CA ARG A 53 14.98 -9.61 -9.92
C ARG A 53 15.91 -9.65 -8.70
N VAL A 54 15.60 -8.87 -7.65
CA VAL A 54 16.36 -8.90 -6.39
C VAL A 54 16.36 -10.31 -5.81
N ALA A 55 15.18 -10.94 -5.69
CA ALA A 55 15.10 -12.30 -5.16
C ALA A 55 15.77 -13.34 -6.05
N GLN A 56 15.74 -13.16 -7.36
CA GLN A 56 16.43 -14.04 -8.32
C GLN A 56 17.95 -13.99 -8.14
N ARG A 57 18.52 -12.79 -7.93
CA ARG A 57 19.98 -12.61 -7.80
C ARG A 57 20.52 -12.84 -6.40
N HIS A 58 19.81 -12.33 -5.39
CA HIS A 58 20.31 -12.23 -4.02
C HIS A 58 19.51 -13.09 -3.03
N GLY A 59 18.54 -13.86 -3.52
CA GLY A 59 17.73 -14.77 -2.72
C GLY A 59 16.53 -14.13 -2.04
N TYR A 60 15.68 -14.95 -1.41
CA TYR A 60 14.41 -14.55 -0.83
C TYR A 60 14.53 -13.46 0.25
N ARG A 61 15.55 -13.57 1.10
CA ARG A 61 15.74 -12.64 2.22
C ARG A 61 15.92 -11.19 1.74
N GLN A 62 16.79 -11.00 0.73
CA GLN A 62 16.99 -9.67 0.10
C GLN A 62 15.76 -9.24 -0.68
N GLY A 63 15.13 -10.15 -1.43
CA GLY A 63 13.91 -9.86 -2.17
C GLY A 63 12.77 -9.40 -1.28
N TYR A 64 12.52 -10.08 -0.16
CA TYR A 64 11.49 -9.65 0.81
C TYR A 64 11.88 -8.38 1.56
N GLY A 65 13.17 -8.16 1.83
CA GLY A 65 13.66 -6.90 2.37
C GLY A 65 13.35 -5.71 1.45
N ALA A 66 13.70 -5.83 0.16
CA ALA A 66 13.39 -4.83 -0.85
C ALA A 66 11.87 -4.61 -1.01
N SER A 67 11.09 -5.68 -1.00
CA SER A 67 9.62 -5.61 -1.08
C SER A 67 9.00 -4.90 0.11
N LEU A 68 9.43 -5.23 1.33
CA LEU A 68 8.95 -4.61 2.55
C LEU A 68 9.30 -3.11 2.56
N ALA A 69 10.53 -2.75 2.17
CA ALA A 69 10.94 -1.36 2.04
C ALA A 69 10.08 -0.59 1.02
N ALA A 70 9.89 -1.15 -0.18
CA ALA A 70 9.08 -0.53 -1.23
C ALA A 70 7.62 -0.35 -0.79
N MET A 71 7.06 -1.31 -0.07
CA MET A 71 5.70 -1.27 0.44
C MET A 71 5.54 -0.21 1.53
N LEU A 72 6.46 -0.17 2.50
CA LEU A 72 6.43 0.82 3.58
C LEU A 72 6.62 2.23 3.05
N GLU A 73 7.49 2.42 2.07
CA GLU A 73 7.68 3.70 1.39
C GLU A 73 6.41 4.12 0.64
N THR A 74 5.78 3.20 -0.08
CA THR A 74 4.49 3.46 -0.74
C THR A 74 3.43 3.91 0.26
N VAL A 75 3.34 3.25 1.43
CA VAL A 75 2.42 3.63 2.51
C VAL A 75 2.80 4.97 3.13
N ALA A 76 4.08 5.26 3.31
CA ALA A 76 4.55 6.54 3.84
C ALA A 76 4.15 7.72 2.94
N ILE A 77 4.21 7.54 1.62
CA ILE A 77 3.89 8.59 0.64
C ILE A 77 2.40 8.72 0.40
N MET A 78 1.69 7.62 0.14
CA MET A 78 0.27 7.63 -0.20
C MET A 78 -0.66 7.66 1.01
N GLY A 79 -0.17 7.23 2.15
CA GLY A 79 -0.98 6.92 3.34
C GLY A 79 -1.61 5.53 3.27
N PRO A 80 -2.00 4.98 4.43
CA PRO A 80 -2.53 3.61 4.54
C PRO A 80 -3.92 3.43 3.88
N ALA A 81 -4.66 4.51 3.62
CA ALA A 81 -5.97 4.43 2.94
C ALA A 81 -5.93 3.86 1.52
N ARG A 82 -4.78 3.89 0.88
CA ARG A 82 -4.60 3.48 -0.53
C ARG A 82 -3.85 2.16 -0.67
N PHE A 83 -3.78 1.41 0.41
CA PHE A 83 -3.17 0.11 0.50
C PHE A 83 -4.04 -0.94 -0.22
N GLY A 84 -3.52 -1.73 -1.10
CA GLY A 84 -4.29 -2.77 -1.80
C GLY A 84 -3.44 -3.51 -2.82
N VAL A 85 -3.46 -3.09 -4.09
CA VAL A 85 -2.71 -3.75 -5.17
C VAL A 85 -1.22 -3.94 -4.86
N PRO A 86 -0.49 -3.00 -4.24
CA PRO A 86 0.92 -3.20 -3.90
C PRO A 86 1.19 -4.39 -2.98
N LEU A 87 0.29 -4.71 -2.05
CA LEU A 87 0.51 -5.79 -1.08
C LEU A 87 0.69 -7.15 -1.75
N THR A 88 -0.20 -7.51 -2.68
CA THR A 88 -0.10 -8.79 -3.38
C THR A 88 1.15 -8.89 -4.23
N GLN A 89 1.60 -7.77 -4.83
CA GLN A 89 2.85 -7.71 -5.59
C GLN A 89 4.07 -7.86 -4.66
N ALA A 90 4.09 -7.14 -3.55
CA ALA A 90 5.17 -7.20 -2.58
C ALA A 90 5.35 -8.60 -1.99
N LEU A 91 4.27 -9.34 -1.79
CA LEU A 91 4.32 -10.72 -1.30
C LEU A 91 4.74 -11.72 -2.38
N SER A 92 4.20 -11.60 -3.59
CA SER A 92 4.38 -12.59 -4.65
C SER A 92 5.64 -12.37 -5.50
N ALA A 93 6.13 -11.12 -5.64
CA ALA A 93 7.26 -10.81 -6.49
C ALA A 93 8.56 -11.50 -6.07
N PRO A 94 9.01 -11.43 -4.80
CA PRO A 94 10.22 -12.12 -4.38
C PRO A 94 10.10 -13.63 -4.52
N LEU A 95 8.90 -14.16 -4.24
CA LEU A 95 8.69 -15.60 -4.36
C LEU A 95 8.81 -16.05 -5.81
N LEU A 96 8.19 -15.35 -6.76
CA LEU A 96 8.31 -15.67 -8.19
C LEU A 96 9.75 -15.53 -8.70
N GLY A 97 10.51 -14.53 -8.23
CA GLY A 97 11.93 -14.38 -8.57
C GLY A 97 12.76 -15.56 -8.11
N GLY A 98 12.58 -16.02 -6.88
CA GLY A 98 13.28 -17.19 -6.35
C GLY A 98 12.84 -18.51 -6.96
N LEU A 99 11.54 -18.68 -7.31
CA LEU A 99 11.04 -19.85 -8.04
C LEU A 99 11.60 -19.88 -9.48
N HIS A 100 11.71 -18.70 -10.11
CA HIS A 100 12.32 -18.59 -11.44
C HIS A 100 13.82 -18.98 -11.41
N ALA A 101 14.56 -18.55 -10.38
CA ALA A 101 15.96 -18.93 -10.19
C ALA A 101 16.15 -20.45 -9.98
N ARG A 102 15.11 -21.14 -9.49
CA ARG A 102 15.09 -22.59 -9.31
C ARG A 102 14.47 -23.33 -10.48
N GLU A 103 14.25 -22.65 -11.60
CA GLU A 103 13.73 -23.22 -12.85
C GLU A 103 12.33 -23.87 -12.72
N TRP A 104 11.52 -23.44 -11.74
CA TRP A 104 10.17 -23.97 -11.60
C TRP A 104 9.32 -23.66 -12.84
N GLY A 105 8.50 -24.63 -13.24
CA GLY A 105 7.61 -24.49 -14.40
C GLY A 105 6.58 -23.38 -14.22
N VAL A 106 6.06 -22.86 -15.34
CA VAL A 106 5.05 -21.78 -15.35
C VAL A 106 3.84 -22.13 -14.50
N ALA A 107 3.32 -23.35 -14.65
CA ALA A 107 2.12 -23.81 -13.93
C ALA A 107 2.31 -23.76 -12.40
N ALA A 108 3.45 -24.18 -11.89
CA ALA A 108 3.78 -24.14 -10.47
C ALA A 108 3.91 -22.68 -9.96
N GLN A 109 4.53 -21.80 -10.74
CA GLN A 109 4.62 -20.36 -10.42
C GLN A 109 3.22 -19.72 -10.39
N VAL A 110 2.34 -20.04 -11.33
CA VAL A 110 0.95 -19.56 -11.36
C VAL A 110 0.17 -20.08 -10.15
N ALA A 111 0.30 -21.36 -9.81
CA ALA A 111 -0.39 -21.95 -8.66
C ALA A 111 -0.01 -21.27 -7.34
N VAL A 112 1.31 -21.08 -7.10
CA VAL A 112 1.80 -20.41 -5.89
C VAL A 112 1.38 -18.94 -5.82
N CYS A 113 1.49 -18.23 -6.94
CA CYS A 113 1.05 -16.83 -7.02
C CYS A 113 -0.47 -16.73 -6.82
N GLY A 114 -1.23 -17.65 -7.42
CA GLY A 114 -2.68 -17.75 -7.28
C GLY A 114 -3.11 -17.96 -5.84
N LEU A 115 -2.44 -18.84 -5.12
CA LEU A 115 -2.71 -19.08 -3.70
C LEU A 115 -2.52 -17.82 -2.86
N ILE A 116 -1.41 -17.08 -3.04
CA ILE A 116 -1.19 -15.80 -2.33
C ILE A 116 -2.31 -14.81 -2.65
N ARG A 117 -2.74 -14.74 -3.92
CA ARG A 117 -3.81 -13.82 -4.33
C ARG A 117 -5.15 -14.23 -3.76
N VAL A 118 -5.48 -15.51 -3.77
CA VAL A 118 -6.72 -16.02 -3.16
C VAL A 118 -6.75 -15.67 -1.68
N LEU A 119 -5.68 -15.96 -0.93
CA LEU A 119 -5.59 -15.63 0.49
C LEU A 119 -5.70 -14.11 0.75
N SER A 120 -4.99 -13.29 -0.02
CA SER A 120 -5.06 -11.82 0.12
C SER A 120 -6.45 -11.28 -0.22
N ASN A 121 -7.08 -11.79 -1.27
CA ASN A 121 -8.43 -11.38 -1.65
C ASN A 121 -9.48 -11.88 -0.65
N ALA A 122 -9.32 -13.11 -0.10
CA ALA A 122 -10.20 -13.64 0.92
C ALA A 122 -10.21 -12.75 2.19
N ILE A 123 -9.02 -12.27 2.61
CA ILE A 123 -8.92 -11.30 3.71
C ILE A 123 -9.66 -10.00 3.36
N GLY A 124 -9.49 -9.48 2.14
CA GLY A 124 -10.18 -8.27 1.67
C GLY A 124 -11.70 -8.46 1.61
N VAL A 125 -12.17 -9.58 1.09
CA VAL A 125 -13.61 -9.91 1.03
C VAL A 125 -14.18 -10.11 2.44
N ALA A 126 -13.46 -10.81 3.32
CA ALA A 126 -13.87 -10.95 4.71
C ALA A 126 -13.97 -9.59 5.42
N PHE A 127 -12.98 -8.72 5.23
CA PHE A 127 -13.02 -7.35 5.75
C PHE A 127 -14.25 -6.59 5.20
N PHE A 128 -14.52 -6.69 3.91
CA PHE A 128 -15.69 -6.06 3.30
C PHE A 128 -17.00 -6.59 3.90
N ILE A 129 -17.16 -7.93 3.97
CA ILE A 129 -18.35 -8.57 4.51
C ILE A 129 -18.57 -8.19 5.99
N PHE A 130 -17.56 -8.36 6.85
CA PHE A 130 -17.76 -8.22 8.29
C PHE A 130 -17.62 -6.77 8.78
N VAL A 131 -16.73 -5.98 8.17
CA VAL A 131 -16.48 -4.62 8.62
C VAL A 131 -17.33 -3.60 7.86
N ILE A 132 -17.41 -3.70 6.55
CA ILE A 132 -18.12 -2.69 5.73
C ILE A 132 -19.62 -2.99 5.66
N THR A 133 -20.01 -4.21 5.28
CA THR A 133 -21.44 -4.57 5.13
C THR A 133 -22.08 -5.05 6.42
N GLY A 134 -21.28 -5.47 7.41
CA GLY A 134 -21.71 -5.85 8.76
C GLY A 134 -22.28 -7.25 8.87
N GLY A 135 -21.90 -8.17 8.00
CA GLY A 135 -22.21 -9.58 8.08
C GLY A 135 -22.67 -10.21 6.78
N LEU A 136 -22.75 -11.52 6.81
CA LEU A 136 -23.10 -12.35 5.65
C LEU A 136 -24.53 -12.10 5.15
N ASP A 137 -25.48 -11.90 6.05
CA ASP A 137 -26.88 -11.69 5.68
C ASP A 137 -27.09 -10.38 4.90
N ALA A 138 -26.46 -9.30 5.35
CA ALA A 138 -26.51 -8.02 4.65
C ALA A 138 -25.76 -8.08 3.30
N TYR A 139 -24.66 -8.85 3.25
CA TYR A 139 -23.90 -9.06 2.03
C TYR A 139 -24.71 -9.87 1.01
N SER A 140 -25.25 -11.02 1.39
CA SER A 140 -26.06 -11.85 0.49
C SER A 140 -27.35 -11.16 0.07
N GLY A 141 -28.06 -10.53 1.00
CA GLY A 141 -29.31 -9.82 0.71
C GLY A 141 -29.13 -8.70 -0.31
N ALA A 142 -27.97 -7.98 -0.30
CA ALA A 142 -27.68 -6.98 -1.31
C ALA A 142 -27.54 -7.59 -2.72
N TYR A 143 -26.87 -8.74 -2.84
CA TYR A 143 -26.74 -9.44 -4.13
C TYR A 143 -28.04 -10.11 -4.56
N GLU A 144 -28.80 -10.68 -3.64
CA GLU A 144 -30.13 -11.25 -3.92
C GLU A 144 -31.07 -10.19 -4.50
N ASN A 145 -31.13 -9.01 -3.88
CA ASN A 145 -31.94 -7.91 -4.37
C ASN A 145 -31.47 -7.39 -5.74
N LEU A 146 -30.14 -7.24 -5.92
CA LEU A 146 -29.58 -6.83 -7.22
C LEU A 146 -29.85 -7.86 -8.32
N ALA A 147 -29.71 -9.16 -8.03
CA ALA A 147 -30.00 -10.24 -8.97
C ALA A 147 -31.49 -10.33 -9.29
N GLY A 148 -32.36 -10.06 -8.31
CA GLY A 148 -33.81 -9.99 -8.46
C GLY A 148 -34.27 -8.95 -9.48
N TRP A 149 -33.52 -7.82 -9.63
CA TRP A 149 -33.80 -6.83 -10.69
C TRP A 149 -33.65 -7.40 -12.11
N PHE A 150 -32.85 -8.47 -12.24
CA PHE A 150 -32.64 -9.18 -13.51
C PHE A 150 -33.43 -10.48 -13.59
N GLY A 151 -34.35 -10.76 -12.63
CA GLY A 151 -35.12 -11.97 -12.56
C GLY A 151 -34.32 -13.22 -12.16
N ILE A 152 -33.20 -13.05 -11.51
CA ILE A 152 -32.31 -14.14 -11.05
C ILE A 152 -32.52 -14.32 -9.55
N GLU A 153 -32.97 -15.52 -9.13
CA GLU A 153 -33.06 -15.86 -7.72
C GLU A 153 -31.71 -16.42 -7.22
N LEU A 154 -31.03 -15.65 -6.37
CA LEU A 154 -29.80 -16.06 -5.72
C LEU A 154 -30.04 -16.20 -4.22
N GLY A 155 -29.91 -17.41 -3.69
CA GLY A 155 -29.84 -17.57 -2.23
C GLY A 155 -28.42 -17.32 -1.69
N GLN A 156 -28.30 -17.22 -0.35
CA GLN A 156 -27.04 -16.92 0.34
C GLN A 156 -25.88 -17.83 -0.10
N THR A 157 -26.14 -19.15 -0.17
CA THR A 157 -25.08 -20.10 -0.58
C THR A 157 -24.63 -19.88 -2.02
N ALA A 158 -25.56 -19.57 -2.94
CA ALA A 158 -25.24 -19.28 -4.33
C ALA A 158 -24.44 -17.97 -4.44
N THR A 159 -24.84 -16.93 -3.71
CA THR A 159 -24.09 -15.65 -3.64
C THR A 159 -22.66 -15.85 -3.17
N LEU A 160 -22.44 -16.62 -2.11
CA LEU A 160 -21.10 -16.93 -1.62
C LEU A 160 -20.29 -17.77 -2.63
N ALA A 161 -20.91 -18.75 -3.25
CA ALA A 161 -20.27 -19.58 -4.28
C ALA A 161 -19.82 -18.71 -5.49
N VAL A 162 -20.66 -17.80 -5.96
CA VAL A 162 -20.34 -16.85 -7.03
C VAL A 162 -19.19 -15.93 -6.60
N THR A 163 -19.25 -15.40 -5.38
CA THR A 163 -18.18 -14.54 -4.85
C THR A 163 -16.83 -15.25 -4.81
N VAL A 164 -16.80 -16.45 -4.25
CA VAL A 164 -15.59 -17.28 -4.20
C VAL A 164 -15.11 -17.63 -5.60
N GLY A 165 -16.03 -18.02 -6.49
CA GLY A 165 -15.71 -18.32 -7.90
C GLY A 165 -15.06 -17.12 -8.61
N LEU A 166 -15.62 -15.93 -8.47
CA LEU A 166 -15.05 -14.69 -9.04
C LEU A 166 -13.69 -14.32 -8.45
N VAL A 167 -13.53 -14.49 -7.14
CA VAL A 167 -12.22 -14.25 -6.47
C VAL A 167 -11.16 -15.22 -7.01
N VAL A 168 -11.48 -16.49 -7.13
CA VAL A 168 -10.56 -17.51 -7.66
C VAL A 168 -10.25 -17.23 -9.13
N LEU A 169 -11.27 -16.96 -9.95
CA LEU A 169 -11.10 -16.64 -11.38
C LEU A 169 -10.17 -15.42 -11.57
N TRP A 170 -10.44 -14.34 -10.82
CA TRP A 170 -9.59 -13.15 -10.83
C TRP A 170 -8.17 -13.44 -10.36
N ALA A 171 -8.02 -14.20 -9.27
CA ALA A 171 -6.71 -14.58 -8.74
C ALA A 171 -5.88 -15.37 -9.76
N VAL A 172 -6.50 -16.33 -10.45
CA VAL A 172 -5.85 -17.12 -11.49
C VAL A 172 -5.47 -16.25 -12.69
N ALA A 173 -6.40 -15.47 -13.24
CA ALA A 173 -6.14 -14.60 -14.38
C ALA A 173 -5.03 -13.58 -14.08
N ALA A 174 -5.09 -12.93 -12.92
CA ALA A 174 -4.08 -11.98 -12.48
C ALA A 174 -2.70 -12.65 -12.22
N SER A 175 -2.69 -13.90 -11.75
CA SER A 175 -1.44 -14.66 -11.54
C SER A 175 -0.81 -15.10 -12.85
N ILE A 176 -1.60 -15.52 -13.83
CA ILE A 176 -1.10 -15.79 -15.19
C ILE A 176 -0.45 -14.54 -15.77
N ALA A 177 -1.15 -13.41 -15.73
CA ALA A 177 -0.60 -12.14 -16.23
C ALA A 177 0.71 -11.78 -15.51
N GLN A 178 0.75 -11.90 -14.17
CA GLN A 178 1.94 -11.61 -13.38
C GLN A 178 3.13 -12.52 -13.74
N VAL A 179 2.93 -13.82 -13.80
CA VAL A 179 3.99 -14.79 -14.11
C VAL A 179 4.53 -14.54 -15.52
N LEU A 180 3.66 -14.29 -16.51
CA LEU A 180 4.09 -14.02 -17.88
C LEU A 180 4.90 -12.71 -17.97
N ILE A 181 4.45 -11.63 -17.30
CA ILE A 181 5.16 -10.35 -17.28
C ILE A 181 6.52 -10.50 -16.59
N TYR A 182 6.57 -11.18 -15.43
CA TYR A 182 7.81 -11.35 -14.68
C TYR A 182 8.83 -12.21 -15.43
N ARG A 183 8.41 -13.34 -15.99
CA ARG A 183 9.30 -14.17 -16.81
C ARG A 183 9.84 -13.39 -17.99
N ARG A 184 8.97 -12.62 -18.70
CA ARG A 184 9.40 -11.77 -19.81
C ARG A 184 10.41 -10.71 -19.36
N GLY A 185 10.17 -10.04 -18.23
CA GLY A 185 11.05 -9.03 -17.68
C GLY A 185 12.37 -9.61 -17.19
N LEU A 186 12.35 -10.73 -16.45
CA LEU A 186 13.56 -11.38 -15.93
C LEU A 186 14.47 -11.91 -17.06
N LEU A 187 13.88 -12.46 -18.12
CA LEU A 187 14.63 -12.95 -19.30
C LEU A 187 15.27 -11.82 -20.13
N ARG A 188 14.69 -10.64 -20.13
CA ARG A 188 15.16 -9.46 -20.87
C ARG A 188 15.96 -8.48 -20.02
N TRP A 189 16.21 -8.80 -18.76
CA TRP A 189 16.92 -7.91 -17.86
C TRP A 189 18.36 -7.68 -18.38
N PRO A 190 18.79 -6.42 -18.57
CA PRO A 190 20.12 -6.11 -19.07
C PRO A 190 21.21 -6.67 -18.15
N SER A 191 22.29 -7.16 -18.73
CA SER A 191 23.43 -7.72 -17.99
C SER A 191 24.27 -6.61 -17.34
N GLU A 192 24.32 -5.44 -17.95
CA GLU A 192 25.14 -4.32 -17.52
C GLU A 192 24.28 -3.19 -16.95
N ALA A 193 24.77 -2.54 -15.89
CA ALA A 193 24.18 -1.33 -15.38
C ALA A 193 24.44 -0.17 -16.35
N VAL A 194 23.39 0.57 -16.71
CA VAL A 194 23.54 1.79 -17.51
C VAL A 194 24.21 2.85 -16.64
N GLU A 195 25.37 3.37 -17.07
CA GLU A 195 26.00 4.50 -16.41
C GLU A 195 25.11 5.75 -16.55
N GLY A 196 24.61 6.24 -15.42
CA GLY A 196 23.77 7.43 -15.38
C GLY A 196 24.30 8.44 -14.36
N THR A 197 24.15 9.73 -14.68
CA THR A 197 24.45 10.81 -13.74
C THR A 197 23.40 10.81 -12.64
N PRO A 198 23.78 10.83 -11.34
CA PRO A 198 22.82 10.88 -10.26
C PRO A 198 21.97 12.16 -10.38
N PRO A 199 20.65 12.09 -10.23
CA PRO A 199 19.81 13.27 -10.21
C PRO A 199 20.20 14.14 -9.00
N PRO A 200 20.18 15.49 -9.14
CA PRO A 200 20.50 16.38 -8.04
C PRO A 200 19.59 16.12 -6.85
N ALA A 201 20.19 16.02 -5.67
CA ALA A 201 19.44 15.87 -4.42
C ALA A 201 18.56 17.11 -4.21
N VAL A 202 17.26 16.91 -4.11
CA VAL A 202 16.32 17.96 -3.74
C VAL A 202 15.94 17.73 -2.28
N PRO A 203 16.34 18.57 -1.36
CA PRO A 203 15.96 18.46 0.04
C PRO A 203 14.54 19.04 0.22
N GLU A 204 13.50 18.29 -0.12
CA GLU A 204 12.16 18.60 0.29
C GLU A 204 11.84 17.83 1.56
N ARG A 205 11.77 18.55 2.68
CA ARG A 205 11.36 18.02 3.97
C ARG A 205 9.87 18.35 4.18
N HIS A 206 9.01 17.38 4.00
CA HIS A 206 7.63 17.46 4.50
C HIS A 206 7.61 16.97 5.96
N THR A 207 7.92 17.87 6.89
CA THR A 207 7.75 17.60 8.32
C THR A 207 6.28 17.75 8.70
N GLY A 208 5.65 16.67 9.17
CA GLY A 208 4.34 16.73 9.79
C GLY A 208 4.36 17.65 11.03
N ARG A 209 3.16 18.16 11.42
CA ARG A 209 3.04 19.04 12.59
C ARG A 209 3.08 18.33 13.92
N PHE A 210 2.68 17.06 13.94
CA PHE A 210 2.65 16.22 15.13
C PHE A 210 3.86 15.29 15.17
N ASP A 211 4.20 14.83 16.38
CA ASP A 211 5.12 13.71 16.51
C ASP A 211 4.51 12.49 15.77
N PRO A 212 5.22 11.89 14.80
CA PRO A 212 4.67 10.81 13.99
C PRO A 212 4.18 9.60 14.80
N ARG A 213 4.78 9.35 15.98
CA ARG A 213 4.37 8.28 16.91
C ARG A 213 3.02 8.59 17.54
N ALA A 214 2.82 9.85 17.96
CA ALA A 214 1.56 10.30 18.52
C ALA A 214 0.45 10.27 17.46
N ALA A 215 0.73 10.74 16.24
CA ALA A 215 -0.22 10.68 15.14
C ALA A 215 -0.62 9.23 14.80
N MET A 216 0.35 8.31 14.78
CA MET A 216 0.08 6.89 14.53
C MET A 216 -0.73 6.24 15.66
N ALA A 217 -0.41 6.53 16.91
CA ALA A 217 -1.15 6.03 18.06
C ALA A 217 -2.59 6.56 18.08
N ALA A 218 -2.79 7.86 17.82
CA ALA A 218 -4.11 8.48 17.75
C ALA A 218 -4.95 7.88 16.59
N ALA A 219 -4.35 7.69 15.42
CA ALA A 219 -5.01 7.01 14.30
C ALA A 219 -5.37 5.56 14.64
N ALA A 220 -4.48 4.82 15.33
CA ALA A 220 -4.75 3.45 15.75
C ALA A 220 -5.93 3.37 16.73
N ILE A 221 -6.03 4.32 17.69
CA ILE A 221 -7.17 4.43 18.59
C ILE A 221 -8.46 4.70 17.79
N ALA A 222 -8.44 5.67 16.87
CA ALA A 222 -9.61 5.97 16.03
C ALA A 222 -10.02 4.77 15.16
N PHE A 223 -9.07 4.03 14.59
CA PHE A 223 -9.36 2.79 13.87
C PHE A 223 -9.99 1.72 14.77
N ALA A 224 -9.44 1.51 15.98
CA ALA A 224 -9.98 0.54 16.92
C ALA A 224 -11.43 0.90 17.30
N LEU A 225 -11.71 2.19 17.55
CA LEU A 225 -13.06 2.68 17.82
C LEU A 225 -14.01 2.44 16.66
N LEU A 226 -13.60 2.77 15.42
CA LEU A 226 -14.40 2.56 14.23
C LEU A 226 -14.65 1.08 13.93
N LEU A 227 -13.74 0.19 14.34
CA LEU A 227 -13.91 -1.26 14.21
C LEU A 227 -14.78 -1.86 15.31
N SER A 228 -14.86 -1.23 16.49
CA SER A 228 -15.64 -1.74 17.62
C SER A 228 -17.15 -1.54 17.49
N GLY A 229 -17.61 -0.55 16.70
CA GLY A 229 -19.04 -0.31 16.56
C GLY A 229 -19.42 0.75 15.53
N THR A 230 -20.76 0.93 15.34
CA THR A 230 -21.34 1.87 14.37
C THR A 230 -22.40 2.79 14.97
N TRP A 231 -22.52 2.90 16.28
CA TRP A 231 -23.51 3.74 16.93
C TRP A 231 -23.16 5.24 16.86
N TRP A 232 -24.17 6.12 16.80
CA TRP A 232 -24.04 7.54 16.50
C TRP A 232 -23.10 8.31 17.42
N PRO A 233 -23.14 8.15 18.77
CA PRO A 233 -22.23 8.88 19.66
C PRO A 233 -20.77 8.57 19.38
N LEU A 234 -20.41 7.31 19.07
CA LEU A 234 -19.05 6.92 18.70
C LEU A 234 -18.62 7.57 17.39
N LEU A 235 -19.45 7.47 16.35
CA LEU A 235 -19.17 8.07 15.04
C LEU A 235 -19.05 9.60 15.17
N GLY A 236 -19.95 10.24 15.93
CA GLY A 236 -19.91 11.68 16.21
C GLY A 236 -18.63 12.10 16.94
N ALA A 237 -18.19 11.33 17.92
CA ALA A 237 -16.94 11.59 18.63
C ALA A 237 -15.71 11.48 17.74
N VAL A 238 -15.66 10.45 16.87
CA VAL A 238 -14.57 10.31 15.89
C VAL A 238 -14.59 11.43 14.85
N VAL A 239 -15.77 11.85 14.37
CA VAL A 239 -15.92 13.02 13.48
C VAL A 239 -15.38 14.29 14.15
N ALA A 240 -15.81 14.59 15.38
CA ALA A 240 -15.37 15.75 16.12
C ALA A 240 -13.85 15.74 16.35
N TRP A 241 -13.32 14.60 16.80
CA TRP A 241 -11.88 14.44 16.95
C TRP A 241 -11.13 14.66 15.64
N LEU A 242 -11.58 14.04 14.54
CA LEU A 242 -10.92 14.14 13.23
C LEU A 242 -10.95 15.56 12.68
N ALA A 243 -12.09 16.27 12.86
CA ALA A 243 -12.23 17.67 12.45
C ALA A 243 -11.25 18.59 13.20
N LEU A 244 -11.16 18.44 14.53
CA LEU A 244 -10.20 19.17 15.36
C LEU A 244 -8.77 18.82 14.98
N ALA A 245 -8.44 17.53 14.87
CA ALA A 245 -7.09 17.05 14.50
C ALA A 245 -6.69 17.52 13.09
N ALA A 246 -7.60 17.58 12.13
CA ALA A 246 -7.35 18.10 10.79
C ALA A 246 -7.12 19.62 10.78
N ALA A 247 -7.88 20.38 11.57
CA ALA A 247 -7.68 21.83 11.71
C ALA A 247 -6.29 22.15 12.27
N PHE A 248 -5.82 21.38 13.26
CA PHE A 248 -4.48 21.54 13.82
C PHE A 248 -3.36 21.05 12.89
N ALA A 249 -3.60 20.02 12.09
CA ALA A 249 -2.61 19.48 11.15
C ALA A 249 -2.26 20.44 10.01
N ARG A 250 -3.14 21.44 9.71
CA ARG A 250 -3.04 22.29 8.50
C ARG A 250 -2.73 21.45 7.26
N ALA A 251 -3.51 20.38 7.07
CA ALA A 251 -3.33 19.42 5.99
C ALA A 251 -3.25 20.13 4.63
N ASP A 252 -2.32 19.71 3.78
CA ASP A 252 -2.29 20.17 2.39
C ASP A 252 -3.60 19.77 1.71
N TRP A 253 -4.34 20.77 1.23
CA TRP A 253 -5.65 20.60 0.61
C TRP A 253 -5.62 19.64 -0.59
N ARG A 254 -4.53 19.60 -1.35
CA ARG A 254 -4.37 18.68 -2.50
C ARG A 254 -4.35 17.23 -2.06
N SER A 255 -3.58 16.92 -1.02
CA SER A 255 -3.51 15.59 -0.41
C SER A 255 -4.84 15.20 0.22
N ALA A 256 -5.50 16.12 0.93
CA ALA A 256 -6.81 15.92 1.55
C ALA A 256 -7.92 15.65 0.52
N ARG A 257 -7.95 16.41 -0.60
CA ARG A 257 -8.98 16.27 -1.66
C ARG A 257 -9.09 14.83 -2.17
N THR A 258 -7.97 14.19 -2.47
CA THR A 258 -7.99 12.80 -2.97
C THR A 258 -8.51 11.84 -1.90
N GLY A 259 -8.16 12.06 -0.63
CA GLY A 259 -8.68 11.29 0.50
C GLY A 259 -10.20 11.45 0.64
N PHE A 260 -10.72 12.67 0.50
CA PHE A 260 -12.16 12.94 0.52
C PHE A 260 -12.91 12.25 -0.61
N VAL A 261 -12.37 12.27 -1.83
CA VAL A 261 -12.99 11.57 -2.98
C VAL A 261 -13.07 10.07 -2.72
N ILE A 262 -11.99 9.45 -2.24
CA ILE A 262 -11.99 8.01 -1.92
C ILE A 262 -12.95 7.71 -0.77
N ALA A 263 -12.96 8.55 0.27
CA ALA A 263 -13.88 8.42 1.39
C ALA A 263 -15.33 8.52 0.94
N ALA A 264 -15.67 9.49 0.08
CA ALA A 264 -17.00 9.66 -0.48
C ALA A 264 -17.42 8.43 -1.31
N VAL A 265 -16.55 7.93 -2.19
CA VAL A 265 -16.85 6.74 -3.01
C VAL A 265 -17.12 5.52 -2.11
N LEU A 266 -16.26 5.27 -1.10
CA LEU A 266 -16.44 4.13 -0.21
C LEU A 266 -17.64 4.30 0.72
N ALA A 267 -17.90 5.51 1.22
CA ALA A 267 -19.07 5.80 2.03
C ALA A 267 -20.37 5.60 1.24
N THR A 268 -20.43 6.13 0.01
CA THR A 268 -21.58 5.95 -0.88
C THR A 268 -21.75 4.48 -1.26
N GLY A 269 -20.67 3.78 -1.59
CA GLY A 269 -20.70 2.34 -1.88
C GLY A 269 -21.23 1.52 -0.70
N ALA A 270 -20.75 1.78 0.52
CA ALA A 270 -21.21 1.11 1.72
C ALA A 270 -22.67 1.44 2.05
N LEU A 271 -23.10 2.70 1.85
CA LEU A 271 -24.47 3.13 2.03
C LEU A 271 -25.42 2.41 1.05
N VAL A 272 -25.14 2.50 -0.25
CA VAL A 272 -25.95 1.86 -1.31
C VAL A 272 -26.03 0.36 -1.08
N PHE A 273 -24.89 -0.28 -0.83
CA PHE A 273 -24.84 -1.71 -0.58
C PHE A 273 -25.65 -2.15 0.67
N SER A 274 -25.62 -1.34 1.72
CA SER A 274 -26.39 -1.60 2.94
C SER A 274 -27.91 -1.42 2.70
N LEU A 275 -28.32 -0.39 1.93
CA LEU A 275 -29.72 -0.17 1.57
C LEU A 275 -30.24 -1.31 0.66
N THR A 276 -29.46 -1.71 -0.34
CA THR A 276 -29.84 -2.84 -1.21
C THR A 276 -29.86 -4.17 -0.44
N GLY A 277 -29.10 -4.31 0.63
CA GLY A 277 -29.14 -5.46 1.55
C GLY A 277 -30.34 -5.46 2.50
N GLY A 278 -31.32 -4.56 2.34
CA GLY A 278 -32.52 -4.50 3.16
C GLY A 278 -32.34 -3.91 4.56
N LEU A 279 -31.17 -3.30 4.83
CA LEU A 279 -30.92 -2.64 6.10
C LEU A 279 -31.65 -1.29 6.15
N GLY A 280 -32.16 -0.92 7.33
CA GLY A 280 -32.78 0.38 7.52
C GLY A 280 -31.83 1.53 7.21
N VAL A 281 -32.41 2.69 6.81
CA VAL A 281 -31.64 3.89 6.39
C VAL A 281 -30.64 4.32 7.46
N GLU A 282 -31.01 4.24 8.73
CA GLU A 282 -30.13 4.58 9.85
C GLU A 282 -28.85 3.74 9.87
N VAL A 283 -28.98 2.42 9.80
CA VAL A 283 -27.86 1.50 9.80
C VAL A 283 -26.99 1.69 8.56
N ALA A 284 -27.63 1.93 7.41
CA ALA A 284 -26.91 2.20 6.16
C ALA A 284 -26.08 3.49 6.23
N LEU A 285 -26.63 4.56 6.82
CA LEU A 285 -25.93 5.82 7.05
C LEU A 285 -24.74 5.64 8.02
N GLN A 286 -24.94 4.92 9.12
CA GLN A 286 -23.88 4.63 10.09
C GLN A 286 -22.71 3.87 9.42
N ARG A 287 -22.99 2.89 8.58
CA ARG A 287 -21.98 2.09 7.86
C ARG A 287 -21.26 2.92 6.79
N GLY A 288 -22.02 3.70 6.03
CA GLY A 288 -21.45 4.63 5.05
C GLY A 288 -20.50 5.62 5.73
N LEU A 289 -20.93 6.25 6.83
CA LEU A 289 -20.11 7.18 7.60
C LEU A 289 -18.87 6.49 8.16
N ARG A 290 -18.99 5.29 8.75
CA ARG A 290 -17.85 4.52 9.23
C ARG A 290 -16.82 4.24 8.14
N ALA A 291 -17.26 3.78 6.96
CA ALA A 291 -16.38 3.52 5.83
C ALA A 291 -15.62 4.77 5.39
N GLY A 292 -16.32 5.91 5.32
CA GLY A 292 -15.71 7.21 5.03
C GLY A 292 -14.69 7.63 6.09
N LEU A 293 -15.02 7.49 7.38
CA LEU A 293 -14.13 7.85 8.49
C LEU A 293 -12.87 7.01 8.56
N LEU A 294 -12.92 5.72 8.24
CA LEU A 294 -11.72 4.87 8.13
C LEU A 294 -10.73 5.44 7.11
N VAL A 295 -11.22 5.84 5.93
CA VAL A 295 -10.38 6.45 4.88
C VAL A 295 -9.85 7.83 5.30
N LEU A 296 -10.71 8.65 5.89
CA LEU A 296 -10.32 10.00 6.32
C LEU A 296 -9.29 9.96 7.45
N THR A 297 -9.42 9.04 8.41
CA THR A 297 -8.42 8.82 9.48
C THR A 297 -7.06 8.42 8.89
N ALA A 298 -7.04 7.52 7.93
CA ALA A 298 -5.82 7.12 7.24
C ALA A 298 -5.20 8.27 6.41
N THR A 299 -6.04 9.09 5.77
CA THR A 299 -5.60 10.27 5.02
C THR A 299 -5.03 11.33 5.96
N TRP A 300 -5.71 11.58 7.09
CA TRP A 300 -5.23 12.48 8.13
C TRP A 300 -3.88 12.02 8.71
N LEU A 301 -3.71 10.74 8.98
CA LEU A 301 -2.44 10.21 9.50
C LEU A 301 -1.26 10.58 8.58
N ARG A 302 -1.42 10.46 7.26
CA ARG A 302 -0.40 10.85 6.29
C ARG A 302 -0.10 12.37 6.37
N ALA A 303 -1.13 13.20 6.48
CA ALA A 303 -0.98 14.66 6.57
C ALA A 303 -0.35 15.09 7.91
N ALA A 304 -0.71 14.42 9.01
CA ALA A 304 -0.27 14.75 10.36
C ALA A 304 1.19 14.36 10.62
N ALA A 305 1.57 13.15 10.21
CA ALA A 305 2.91 12.60 10.43
C ALA A 305 3.93 13.00 9.36
N GLY A 306 3.48 13.27 8.13
CA GLY A 306 4.35 13.45 6.97
C GLY A 306 4.98 12.13 6.48
N ALA A 307 5.49 12.10 5.23
CA ALA A 307 6.13 10.91 4.67
C ALA A 307 7.39 10.52 5.44
N ASP A 308 8.27 11.48 5.70
CA ASP A 308 9.52 11.25 6.41
C ASP A 308 9.27 10.80 7.86
N GLY A 309 8.21 11.33 8.50
CA GLY A 309 7.80 10.91 9.84
C GLY A 309 7.32 9.45 9.87
N LEU A 310 6.47 9.05 8.92
CA LEU A 310 6.00 7.66 8.80
C LEU A 310 7.15 6.70 8.49
N ARG A 311 8.05 7.09 7.55
CA ARG A 311 9.26 6.32 7.24
C ARG A 311 10.11 6.07 8.48
N GLU A 312 10.35 7.11 9.30
CA GLU A 312 11.14 6.98 10.52
C GLU A 312 10.44 6.10 11.59
N VAL A 313 9.12 6.19 11.74
CA VAL A 313 8.38 5.28 12.62
C VAL A 313 8.51 3.83 12.14
N PHE A 314 8.36 3.58 10.84
CA PHE A 314 8.54 2.24 10.28
C PHE A 314 9.96 1.74 10.52
N ARG A 315 10.97 2.56 10.26
CA ARG A 315 12.37 2.21 10.50
C ARG A 315 12.63 1.82 11.95
N ARG A 316 12.09 2.58 12.93
CA ARG A 316 12.23 2.25 14.36
C ARG A 316 11.47 1.00 14.76
N THR A 317 10.28 0.81 14.21
CA THR A 317 9.47 -0.38 14.47
C THR A 317 10.17 -1.62 13.92
N LEU A 318 10.64 -1.58 12.68
CA LEU A 318 11.46 -2.64 12.10
C LEU A 318 12.73 -2.90 12.91
N GLY A 319 13.36 -1.83 13.43
CA GLY A 319 14.54 -1.94 14.29
C GLY A 319 14.35 -2.79 15.54
N ARG A 320 13.10 -2.91 16.03
CA ARG A 320 12.72 -3.79 17.16
C ARG A 320 12.48 -5.24 16.71
N MET A 321 12.25 -5.47 15.41
CA MET A 321 11.90 -6.75 14.81
C MET A 321 13.08 -7.39 14.04
N ARG A 322 14.31 -7.03 14.37
CA ARG A 322 15.53 -7.45 13.64
C ARG A 322 15.73 -8.96 13.57
N GLY A 323 15.09 -9.73 14.44
CA GLY A 323 15.12 -11.20 14.40
C GLY A 323 14.33 -11.82 13.26
N LEU A 324 13.46 -11.06 12.59
CA LEU A 324 12.70 -11.57 11.45
C LEU A 324 13.52 -11.50 10.14
N PRO A 325 13.44 -12.52 9.29
CA PRO A 325 14.15 -12.54 8.00
C PRO A 325 13.75 -11.36 7.10
N GLY A 326 14.73 -10.72 6.47
CA GLY A 326 14.49 -9.60 5.55
C GLY A 326 14.27 -8.23 6.21
N VAL A 327 14.09 -8.15 7.52
CA VAL A 327 13.84 -6.86 8.22
C VAL A 327 15.08 -5.97 8.24
N VAL A 328 16.26 -6.55 8.47
CA VAL A 328 17.52 -5.78 8.48
C VAL A 328 17.80 -5.22 7.07
N GLU A 329 17.58 -6.04 6.05
CA GLU A 329 17.68 -5.67 4.64
C GLU A 329 16.68 -4.56 4.28
N ALA A 330 15.43 -4.69 4.76
CA ALA A 330 14.40 -3.67 4.55
C ALA A 330 14.80 -2.31 5.12
N ILE A 331 15.36 -2.27 6.34
CA ILE A 331 15.83 -1.02 6.95
C ILE A 331 16.92 -0.38 6.09
N ARG A 332 17.91 -1.16 5.67
CA ARG A 332 19.00 -0.66 4.83
C ARG A 332 18.51 -0.14 3.48
N VAL A 333 17.62 -0.88 2.83
CA VAL A 333 17.02 -0.47 1.56
C VAL A 333 16.18 0.80 1.75
N LEU A 334 15.39 0.89 2.82
CA LEU A 334 14.55 2.05 3.12
C LEU A 334 15.39 3.32 3.32
N ASP A 335 16.58 3.20 3.91
CA ASP A 335 17.51 4.31 4.09
C ASP A 335 18.08 4.83 2.74
N HIS A 336 18.05 4.00 1.68
CA HIS A 336 18.62 4.33 0.37
C HIS A 336 17.56 4.58 -0.72
N ILE A 337 16.27 4.33 -0.48
CA ILE A 337 15.19 4.72 -1.40
C ILE A 337 15.19 6.24 -1.55
N GLY A 338 15.00 6.71 -2.77
CA GLY A 338 15.04 8.14 -3.07
C GLY A 338 14.03 8.99 -2.29
N SER A 339 14.29 10.29 -2.19
CA SER A 339 13.40 11.25 -1.55
C SER A 339 12.01 11.30 -2.22
N GLU A 340 10.99 11.82 -1.50
CA GLU A 340 9.62 11.99 -2.03
C GLU A 340 9.63 12.76 -3.37
N GLY A 341 10.44 13.81 -3.51
CA GLY A 341 10.56 14.57 -4.75
C GLY A 341 11.21 13.79 -5.91
N GLN A 342 12.11 12.84 -5.63
CA GLN A 342 12.65 11.93 -6.66
C GLN A 342 11.61 10.92 -7.10
N LEU A 343 10.89 10.32 -6.15
CA LEU A 343 9.81 9.37 -6.40
C LEU A 343 8.67 10.03 -7.21
N ASP A 344 8.30 11.28 -6.88
CA ASP A 344 7.26 12.03 -7.59
C ASP A 344 7.67 12.35 -9.04
N ARG A 345 8.91 12.78 -9.26
CA ARG A 345 9.42 13.03 -10.64
C ARG A 345 9.45 11.74 -11.47
N ALA A 346 9.98 10.66 -10.93
CA ALA A 346 10.01 9.36 -11.61
C ALA A 346 8.58 8.83 -11.83
N GLY A 347 7.69 9.03 -10.88
CA GLY A 347 6.27 8.68 -10.98
C GLY A 347 5.57 9.43 -12.11
N ARG A 348 5.79 10.75 -12.23
CA ARG A 348 5.24 11.55 -13.34
C ARG A 348 5.74 11.07 -14.68
N SER A 349 7.04 10.78 -14.83
CA SER A 349 7.58 10.26 -16.10
C SER A 349 6.94 8.92 -16.47
N LEU A 350 6.71 8.03 -15.50
CA LEU A 350 6.06 6.75 -15.74
C LEU A 350 4.57 6.91 -16.08
N VAL A 351 3.86 7.84 -15.43
CA VAL A 351 2.46 8.14 -15.75
C VAL A 351 2.33 8.66 -17.18
N VAL A 352 3.18 9.62 -17.59
CA VAL A 352 3.19 10.14 -18.97
C VAL A 352 3.43 9.01 -19.97
N LEU A 353 4.47 8.20 -19.75
CA LEU A 353 4.78 7.05 -20.59
C LEU A 353 3.60 6.07 -20.70
N ALA A 354 2.94 5.77 -19.57
CA ALA A 354 1.83 4.83 -19.52
C ALA A 354 0.55 5.38 -20.21
N VAL A 355 0.32 6.70 -20.15
CA VAL A 355 -0.82 7.37 -20.81
C VAL A 355 -0.58 7.49 -22.32
N GLU A 356 0.65 7.75 -22.73
CA GLU A 356 1.03 7.85 -24.16
C GLU A 356 1.15 6.48 -24.85
N ALA A 357 1.38 5.42 -24.06
CA ALA A 357 1.47 4.07 -24.60
C ALA A 357 0.13 3.62 -25.22
N PRO A 358 0.14 2.85 -26.32
CA PRO A 358 -1.08 2.27 -26.86
C PRO A 358 -1.84 1.47 -25.79
N LEU A 359 -3.17 1.60 -25.74
CA LEU A 359 -4.05 0.89 -24.78
C LEU A 359 -4.09 -0.65 -24.99
N ARG A 360 -3.06 -1.21 -25.60
CA ARG A 360 -2.87 -2.65 -25.78
C ARG A 360 -1.96 -3.18 -24.67
N PRO A 361 -2.30 -4.30 -24.01
CA PRO A 361 -1.54 -4.80 -22.87
C PRO A 361 -0.05 -5.03 -23.14
N LYS A 362 0.29 -5.61 -24.31
CA LYS A 362 1.68 -5.95 -24.64
C LYS A 362 2.58 -4.73 -24.84
N PRO A 363 2.24 -3.72 -25.68
CA PRO A 363 3.05 -2.52 -25.83
C PRO A 363 3.22 -1.75 -24.51
N LEU A 364 2.16 -1.62 -23.70
CA LEU A 364 2.22 -0.96 -22.40
C LEU A 364 3.21 -1.67 -21.47
N VAL A 365 3.10 -3.00 -21.35
CA VAL A 365 4.02 -3.79 -20.51
C VAL A 365 5.46 -3.66 -21.01
N ASP A 366 5.70 -3.73 -22.31
CA ASP A 366 7.05 -3.60 -22.89
C ASP A 366 7.64 -2.20 -22.61
N ALA A 367 6.85 -1.14 -22.76
CA ALA A 367 7.28 0.22 -22.47
C ALA A 367 7.61 0.41 -20.97
N VAL A 368 6.75 -0.10 -20.08
CA VAL A 368 6.99 -0.02 -18.63
C VAL A 368 8.19 -0.86 -18.22
N LEU A 369 8.38 -2.06 -18.77
CA LEU A 369 9.57 -2.89 -18.48
C LEU A 369 10.86 -2.19 -18.93
N ALA A 370 10.86 -1.58 -20.12
CA ALA A 370 12.01 -0.81 -20.60
C ALA A 370 12.33 0.36 -19.64
N TRP A 371 11.30 1.07 -19.17
CA TRP A 371 11.45 2.12 -18.17
C TRP A 371 12.00 1.57 -16.84
N VAL A 372 11.49 0.42 -16.37
CA VAL A 372 11.97 -0.26 -15.15
C VAL A 372 13.47 -0.59 -15.26
N PHE A 373 13.91 -1.11 -16.39
CA PHE A 373 15.33 -1.45 -16.61
C PHE A 373 16.21 -0.20 -16.62
N ASP A 374 15.78 0.83 -17.36
CA ASP A 374 16.49 2.11 -17.45
C ASP A 374 16.62 2.78 -16.08
N GLN A 375 15.51 2.91 -15.35
CA GLN A 375 15.52 3.56 -14.04
C GLN A 375 16.31 2.77 -12.99
N THR A 376 16.23 1.44 -13.02
CA THR A 376 17.04 0.60 -12.11
C THR A 376 18.53 0.75 -12.38
N GLY A 377 18.92 0.80 -13.65
CA GLY A 377 20.34 0.98 -14.06
C GLY A 377 20.88 2.38 -13.71
N ARG A 378 20.06 3.42 -13.84
CA ARG A 378 20.43 4.81 -13.52
C ARG A 378 20.34 5.16 -12.04
N PHE A 379 19.65 4.34 -11.24
CA PHE A 379 19.48 4.66 -9.83
C PHE A 379 20.82 4.69 -9.10
N ARG A 380 21.05 5.76 -8.36
CA ARG A 380 22.18 5.88 -7.44
C ARG A 380 21.64 6.20 -6.05
N PRO A 381 21.99 5.39 -5.04
CA PRO A 381 21.57 5.65 -3.68
C PRO A 381 22.15 7.01 -3.23
N GLY A 382 21.25 7.87 -2.77
CA GLY A 382 21.62 9.14 -2.17
C GLY A 382 22.13 8.97 -0.74
N THR A 383 22.66 10.06 -0.16
CA THR A 383 22.90 10.10 1.27
C THR A 383 21.56 9.99 2.00
N PRO A 384 21.42 9.10 3.00
CA PRO A 384 20.18 8.99 3.76
C PRO A 384 19.75 10.36 4.31
N PRO A 385 18.50 10.77 4.18
CA PRO A 385 18.04 12.02 4.76
C PRO A 385 18.21 11.98 6.28
N ALA A 386 18.61 13.12 6.88
CA ALA A 386 18.72 13.20 8.32
C ALA A 386 17.36 12.83 8.96
N ALA A 387 17.41 11.93 9.94
CA ALA A 387 16.21 11.49 10.62
C ALA A 387 15.44 12.68 11.23
N PRO A 388 14.12 12.77 11.06
CA PRO A 388 13.33 13.84 11.65
C PRO A 388 13.44 13.79 13.18
N VAL A 389 13.53 14.95 13.80
CA VAL A 389 13.58 15.05 15.27
C VAL A 389 12.21 14.73 15.84
N MET A 390 12.07 13.57 16.47
CA MET A 390 10.85 13.16 17.15
C MET A 390 10.86 13.71 18.59
N ARG A 391 10.03 14.72 18.83
CA ARG A 391 9.81 15.30 20.16
C ARG A 391 8.32 15.41 20.42
N VAL A 392 7.87 14.69 21.46
CA VAL A 392 6.48 14.80 21.93
C VAL A 392 6.28 16.19 22.55
N ARG A 393 5.27 16.91 22.07
CA ARG A 393 4.86 18.23 22.53
C ARG A 393 3.53 18.12 23.28
N LEU A 394 3.16 19.17 24.01
CA LEU A 394 1.84 19.22 24.67
C LEU A 394 0.67 19.00 23.69
N VAL A 395 0.80 19.48 22.46
CA VAL A 395 -0.20 19.26 21.40
C VAL A 395 -0.36 17.79 21.05
N ASP A 396 0.74 17.01 21.08
CA ASP A 396 0.70 15.57 20.81
C ASP A 396 -0.01 14.82 21.94
N VAL A 397 0.22 15.24 23.20
CA VAL A 397 -0.48 14.70 24.38
C VAL A 397 -1.96 15.05 24.29
N ALA A 398 -2.32 16.28 23.97
CA ALA A 398 -3.72 16.71 23.79
C ALA A 398 -4.41 15.92 22.68
N LEU A 399 -3.72 15.65 21.57
CA LEU A 399 -4.23 14.81 20.48
C LEU A 399 -4.55 13.38 20.95
N LEU A 400 -3.66 12.76 21.71
CA LEU A 400 -3.84 11.41 22.24
C LEU A 400 -4.97 11.35 23.28
N VAL A 401 -5.04 12.33 24.18
CA VAL A 401 -6.13 12.44 25.16
C VAL A 401 -7.47 12.61 24.45
N ALA A 402 -7.54 13.49 23.46
CA ALA A 402 -8.76 13.70 22.67
C ALA A 402 -9.18 12.43 21.90
N ALA A 403 -8.22 11.66 21.36
CA ALA A 403 -8.51 10.39 20.71
C ALA A 403 -8.98 9.30 21.68
N ALA A 404 -8.52 9.34 22.93
CA ALA A 404 -8.86 8.37 23.97
C ALA A 404 -10.19 8.68 24.70
N LEU A 405 -10.67 9.93 24.68
CA LEU A 405 -11.92 10.33 25.34
C LEU A 405 -13.13 9.43 24.98
N PRO A 406 -13.37 9.08 23.68
CA PRO A 406 -14.47 8.19 23.34
C PRO A 406 -14.32 6.76 23.91
N VAL A 407 -13.09 6.31 24.17
CA VAL A 407 -12.82 5.00 24.80
C VAL A 407 -13.33 5.01 26.25
N VAL A 408 -13.07 6.11 27.00
CA VAL A 408 -13.53 6.25 28.39
C VAL A 408 -15.05 6.28 28.46
N ALA A 409 -15.70 6.97 27.51
CA ALA A 409 -17.16 7.00 27.40
C ALA A 409 -17.75 5.60 27.10
N LEU A 410 -17.07 4.79 26.27
CA LEU A 410 -17.47 3.40 25.98
C LEU A 410 -17.40 2.51 27.22
N VAL A 411 -16.33 2.59 27.99
CA VAL A 411 -16.11 1.76 29.19
C VAL A 411 -17.05 2.17 30.33
N GLY A 412 -17.47 3.42 30.39
CA GLY A 412 -18.41 3.91 31.40
C GLY A 412 -19.89 3.60 31.12
N VAL A 413 -20.22 3.07 29.96
CA VAL A 413 -21.60 2.70 29.54
C VAL A 413 -21.83 1.18 29.60
N VAL A 414 -20.77 0.37 29.73
CA VAL A 414 -20.81 -1.07 29.97
C VAL A 414 -20.75 -1.33 31.49
#